data_4d248a4ba136ece0278738e16133bac8
#
_entry.id   4d248a4ba136ece0278738e16133bac8
#
_cell.length_a   1.000
_cell.length_b   1.000
_cell.length_c   1.000
_cell.angle_alpha   90.00
_cell.angle_beta   90.00
_cell.angle_gamma   90.00
#
_symmetry.space_group_name_H-M   'P 1'
#
loop_
_entity.id
_entity.type
_entity.pdbx_description
1 polymer ?
#
loop_
_entity_poly.entity_id
_entity_poly.type
_entity_poly.pdbx_seq_one_letter_code
_entity_poly.pdbx_strand_id
1 'polypeptide(L)'
;MKHLIDIKDLSVKEIDDMVKVAKDIIADEKKYSHKCDGRKLATLFFEPSTRTRLSFESAMLSLGGNVLGFSEASSSSVSKGESVSDTIRVVGCYSDIIAMRHPKEGAPYVASIHSTVPIINAGDGGHNHPTQTLTDLLTISCEKERFNNLTIGLCGDLKFGRTVHSLITAMSRYKNIKFVLISPEELKLPEYVKKEVLEKNKIEYVETKDIEEYMSDLDILYMTRVQKERFFNEEDYVRLKDYYILNKDKLKNAKEDLCIMHPLPRVNEISTDVDDDPRACYFKQANYGRYIRMALILKMLGVE
;
A
#
# COMPACT_ATOMS: atom_id res chain seq x y z
N MET A 1 14.62 -1.33 13.63
CA MET A 1 13.45 -0.43 13.54
C MET A 1 12.48 -0.80 14.66
N LYS A 2 11.99 0.18 15.42
CA LYS A 2 11.06 -0.12 16.54
C LYS A 2 9.59 -0.13 16.10
N HIS A 3 9.19 0.79 15.22
CA HIS A 3 7.81 0.92 14.70
C HIS A 3 7.86 1.31 13.23
N LEU A 4 6.80 1.00 12.47
CA LEU A 4 6.59 1.47 11.10
C LEU A 4 5.29 2.26 11.03
N ILE A 5 5.37 3.58 11.01
CA ILE A 5 4.20 4.48 10.99
C ILE A 5 4.03 5.12 9.60
N ASP A 6 5.12 5.57 8.98
CA ASP A 6 5.17 6.17 7.64
C ASP A 6 6.24 5.44 6.80
N ILE A 7 6.08 5.44 5.48
CA ILE A 7 7.12 4.92 4.57
C ILE A 7 8.44 5.70 4.69
N LYS A 8 8.38 6.93 5.15
CA LYS A 8 9.56 7.78 5.42
C LYS A 8 10.41 7.29 6.59
N ASP A 9 9.85 6.47 7.48
CA ASP A 9 10.58 5.85 8.59
C ASP A 9 11.64 4.86 8.11
N LEU A 10 11.53 4.43 6.83
CA LEU A 10 12.45 3.50 6.19
C LEU A 10 13.42 4.26 5.27
N SER A 11 14.70 3.98 5.39
CA SER A 11 15.68 4.33 4.37
C SER A 11 15.48 3.51 3.09
N VAL A 12 16.01 4.00 1.96
CA VAL A 12 15.99 3.24 0.69
C VAL A 12 16.66 1.87 0.89
N LYS A 13 17.78 1.84 1.61
CA LYS A 13 18.49 0.59 1.91
C LYS A 13 17.63 -0.40 2.68
N GLU A 14 16.88 0.05 3.68
CA GLU A 14 15.99 -0.83 4.46
C GLU A 14 14.83 -1.37 3.61
N ILE A 15 14.31 -0.57 2.67
CA ILE A 15 13.32 -1.01 1.70
C ILE A 15 13.92 -2.09 0.78
N ASP A 16 15.08 -1.82 0.19
CA ASP A 16 15.75 -2.74 -0.73
C ASP A 16 16.09 -4.07 -0.03
N ASP A 17 16.58 -4.02 1.20
CA ASP A 17 16.87 -5.20 2.03
C ASP A 17 15.58 -6.02 2.29
N MET A 18 14.46 -5.37 2.66
CA MET A 18 13.18 -6.07 2.85
C MET A 18 12.64 -6.67 1.55
N VAL A 19 12.76 -5.96 0.43
CA VAL A 19 12.37 -6.47 -0.88
C VAL A 19 13.20 -7.70 -1.24
N LYS A 20 14.50 -7.70 -0.96
CA LYS A 20 15.38 -8.86 -1.16
C LYS A 20 14.95 -10.05 -0.31
N VAL A 21 14.66 -9.85 0.98
CA VAL A 21 14.13 -10.90 1.86
C VAL A 21 12.79 -11.43 1.34
N ALA A 22 11.88 -10.53 0.93
CA ALA A 22 10.59 -10.94 0.37
C ALA A 22 10.74 -11.78 -0.90
N LYS A 23 11.69 -11.46 -1.79
CA LYS A 23 12.01 -12.27 -2.98
C LYS A 23 12.59 -13.64 -2.60
N ASP A 24 13.44 -13.71 -1.57
CA ASP A 24 13.96 -15.00 -1.07
C ASP A 24 12.83 -15.87 -0.49
N ILE A 25 11.88 -15.26 0.22
CA ILE A 25 10.66 -15.95 0.71
C ILE A 25 9.80 -16.45 -0.47
N ILE A 26 9.62 -15.66 -1.53
CA ILE A 26 8.90 -16.08 -2.74
C ILE A 26 9.57 -17.31 -3.37
N ALA A 27 10.90 -17.35 -3.41
CA ALA A 27 11.66 -18.47 -3.98
C ALA A 27 11.59 -19.73 -3.13
N ASP A 28 11.61 -19.60 -1.81
CA ASP A 28 11.52 -20.74 -0.87
C ASP A 28 10.83 -20.33 0.45
N GLU A 29 9.50 -20.36 0.45
CA GLU A 29 8.69 -20.01 1.62
C GLU A 29 8.92 -21.00 2.79
N LYS A 30 9.23 -22.27 2.51
CA LYS A 30 9.40 -23.28 3.54
C LYS A 30 10.59 -22.99 4.45
N LYS A 31 11.65 -22.40 3.94
CA LYS A 31 12.83 -21.94 4.70
C LYS A 31 12.45 -21.01 5.86
N TYR A 32 11.33 -20.31 5.75
CA TYR A 32 10.88 -19.31 6.71
C TYR A 32 9.75 -19.79 7.62
N SER A 33 9.19 -20.99 7.40
CA SER A 33 7.97 -21.49 8.05
C SER A 33 8.04 -21.64 9.58
N HIS A 34 9.22 -21.58 10.18
CA HIS A 34 9.46 -21.69 11.62
C HIS A 34 10.17 -20.48 12.23
N LYS A 35 10.33 -19.38 11.47
CA LYS A 35 11.04 -18.19 11.94
C LYS A 35 10.33 -17.45 13.06
N CYS A 36 9.01 -17.58 13.16
CA CYS A 36 8.18 -16.94 14.18
C CYS A 36 7.51 -17.95 15.14
N ASP A 37 8.07 -19.17 15.31
CA ASP A 37 7.53 -20.15 16.25
C ASP A 37 7.36 -19.54 17.65
N GLY A 38 6.17 -19.71 18.24
CA GLY A 38 5.81 -19.15 19.53
C GLY A 38 5.50 -17.66 19.58
N ARG A 39 5.79 -16.90 18.50
CA ARG A 39 5.47 -15.45 18.41
C ARG A 39 4.01 -15.21 18.08
N LYS A 40 3.50 -14.06 18.52
CA LYS A 40 2.10 -13.64 18.34
C LYS A 40 2.02 -12.27 17.68
N LEU A 41 1.30 -12.19 16.56
CA LEU A 41 0.90 -10.94 15.93
C LEU A 41 -0.52 -10.58 16.41
N ALA A 42 -0.68 -9.36 16.94
CA ALA A 42 -2.02 -8.80 17.14
C ALA A 42 -2.45 -7.98 15.90
N THR A 43 -3.65 -8.29 15.35
CA THR A 43 -4.29 -7.52 14.30
C THR A 43 -5.44 -6.70 14.85
N LEU A 44 -5.21 -5.39 15.06
CA LEU A 44 -6.18 -4.47 15.68
C LEU A 44 -6.81 -3.58 14.61
N PHE A 45 -7.93 -4.01 14.07
CA PHE A 45 -8.62 -3.32 12.99
C PHE A 45 -9.84 -2.56 13.54
N PHE A 46 -9.65 -1.27 13.84
CA PHE A 46 -10.71 -0.37 14.33
C PHE A 46 -11.66 0.07 13.22
N GLU A 47 -11.28 -0.14 11.96
CA GLU A 47 -12.15 -0.05 10.78
C GLU A 47 -11.99 -1.30 9.91
N PRO A 48 -13.05 -1.77 9.23
CA PRO A 48 -12.99 -2.99 8.41
C PRO A 48 -11.96 -2.92 7.29
N SER A 49 -11.16 -3.97 7.14
CA SER A 49 -10.25 -4.16 6.02
C SER A 49 -9.91 -5.63 5.82
N THR A 50 -10.69 -6.30 4.98
CA THR A 50 -10.56 -7.74 4.74
C THR A 50 -9.17 -8.12 4.22
N ARG A 51 -8.74 -7.51 3.12
CA ARG A 51 -7.46 -7.87 2.46
C ARG A 51 -6.24 -7.61 3.34
N THR A 52 -6.15 -6.43 3.95
CA THR A 52 -4.97 -6.07 4.76
C THR A 52 -4.88 -6.97 5.98
N ARG A 53 -5.98 -7.22 6.67
CA ARG A 53 -6.03 -8.10 7.84
C ARG A 53 -5.62 -9.52 7.48
N LEU A 54 -6.32 -10.15 6.53
CA LEU A 54 -6.03 -11.52 6.11
C LEU A 54 -4.59 -11.68 5.60
N SER A 55 -4.05 -10.67 4.93
CA SER A 55 -2.66 -10.70 4.46
C SER A 55 -1.64 -10.68 5.61
N PHE A 56 -1.88 -9.90 6.69
CA PHE A 56 -1.03 -9.92 7.88
C PHE A 56 -1.15 -11.23 8.64
N GLU A 57 -2.36 -11.72 8.82
CA GLU A 57 -2.62 -12.99 9.51
C GLU A 57 -1.98 -14.15 8.76
N SER A 58 -2.19 -14.23 7.43
CA SER A 58 -1.56 -15.23 6.58
C SER A 58 -0.03 -15.13 6.61
N ALA A 59 0.53 -13.91 6.59
CA ALA A 59 1.97 -13.71 6.67
C ALA A 59 2.56 -14.28 7.98
N MET A 60 1.92 -13.99 9.12
CA MET A 60 2.40 -14.49 10.43
C MET A 60 2.27 -16.01 10.55
N LEU A 61 1.13 -16.56 10.09
CA LEU A 61 0.91 -18.02 10.09
C LEU A 61 1.91 -18.75 9.19
N SER A 62 2.22 -18.20 8.01
CA SER A 62 3.24 -18.77 7.12
C SER A 62 4.65 -18.76 7.72
N LEU A 63 4.91 -17.88 8.70
CA LEU A 63 6.18 -17.83 9.43
C LEU A 63 6.21 -18.75 10.67
N GLY A 64 5.15 -19.53 10.92
CA GLY A 64 5.02 -20.41 12.10
C GLY A 64 4.50 -19.73 13.35
N GLY A 65 4.13 -18.45 13.28
CA GLY A 65 3.60 -17.70 14.40
C GLY A 65 2.09 -17.87 14.57
N ASN A 66 1.54 -17.15 15.55
CA ASN A 66 0.11 -17.15 15.89
C ASN A 66 -0.47 -15.75 15.72
N VAL A 67 -1.79 -15.67 15.60
CA VAL A 67 -2.52 -14.41 15.45
C VAL A 67 -3.63 -14.28 16.49
N LEU A 68 -3.86 -13.04 16.93
CA LEU A 68 -4.98 -12.65 17.77
C LEU A 68 -5.46 -11.25 17.37
N GLY A 69 -6.63 -10.83 17.78
CA GLY A 69 -7.09 -9.47 17.48
C GLY A 69 -8.59 -9.37 17.21
N PHE A 70 -8.98 -8.24 16.61
CA PHE A 70 -10.37 -7.95 16.25
C PHE A 70 -10.45 -7.27 14.88
N SER A 71 -11.62 -7.37 14.23
CA SER A 71 -11.87 -6.88 12.86
C SER A 71 -12.59 -5.53 12.80
N GLU A 72 -13.13 -5.06 13.93
CA GLU A 72 -13.86 -3.80 14.04
C GLU A 72 -13.91 -3.34 15.51
N ALA A 73 -14.04 -2.02 15.72
CA ALA A 73 -14.06 -1.43 17.06
C ALA A 73 -15.26 -1.90 17.89
N SER A 74 -16.42 -2.16 17.26
CA SER A 74 -17.65 -2.63 17.91
C SER A 74 -17.51 -3.97 18.62
N SER A 75 -16.59 -4.81 18.18
CA SER A 75 -16.30 -6.12 18.78
C SER A 75 -15.23 -6.09 19.88
N SER A 76 -14.81 -4.90 20.31
CA SER A 76 -13.73 -4.70 21.30
C SER A 76 -14.15 -3.79 22.46
N SER A 77 -13.29 -3.67 23.49
CA SER A 77 -13.48 -2.75 24.62
C SER A 77 -13.55 -1.26 24.21
N VAL A 78 -13.14 -0.92 23.00
CA VAL A 78 -13.28 0.42 22.43
C VAL A 78 -14.74 0.87 22.38
N SER A 79 -15.67 -0.06 22.16
CA SER A 79 -17.13 0.19 22.22
C SER A 79 -17.61 0.68 23.59
N LYS A 80 -16.83 0.42 24.65
CA LYS A 80 -17.07 0.87 26.02
C LYS A 80 -16.33 2.16 26.37
N GLY A 81 -15.60 2.77 25.40
CA GLY A 81 -14.86 4.01 25.60
C GLY A 81 -13.38 3.82 25.96
N GLU A 82 -12.81 2.60 25.83
CA GLU A 82 -11.38 2.38 26.06
C GLU A 82 -10.53 3.19 25.07
N SER A 83 -9.49 3.84 25.59
CA SER A 83 -8.59 4.64 24.75
C SER A 83 -7.66 3.76 23.91
N VAL A 84 -7.18 4.28 22.77
CA VAL A 84 -6.16 3.61 21.96
C VAL A 84 -4.93 3.27 22.81
N SER A 85 -4.50 4.18 23.69
CA SER A 85 -3.32 3.99 24.54
C SER A 85 -3.50 2.80 25.51
N ASP A 86 -4.68 2.64 26.11
CA ASP A 86 -4.94 1.54 27.03
C ASP A 86 -5.09 0.22 26.28
N THR A 87 -5.82 0.21 25.16
CA THR A 87 -5.90 -0.97 24.30
C THR A 87 -4.51 -1.47 23.90
N ILE A 88 -3.61 -0.56 23.48
CA ILE A 88 -2.24 -0.93 23.05
C ILE A 88 -1.41 -1.48 24.21
N ARG A 89 -1.50 -0.89 25.40
CA ARG A 89 -0.78 -1.38 26.58
C ARG A 89 -1.23 -2.78 26.97
N VAL A 90 -2.55 -3.02 26.97
CA VAL A 90 -3.13 -4.34 27.29
C VAL A 90 -2.75 -5.38 26.25
N VAL A 91 -2.93 -5.07 24.94
CA VAL A 91 -2.61 -6.02 23.87
C VAL A 91 -1.11 -6.29 23.77
N GLY A 92 -0.27 -5.31 24.12
CA GLY A 92 1.17 -5.50 24.22
C GLY A 92 1.60 -6.53 25.25
N CYS A 93 0.76 -6.82 26.27
CA CYS A 93 0.99 -7.92 27.21
C CYS A 93 0.75 -9.31 26.60
N TYR A 94 0.04 -9.39 25.47
CA TYR A 94 -0.41 -10.65 24.88
C TYR A 94 0.27 -10.96 23.54
N SER A 95 0.98 -10.00 22.95
CA SER A 95 1.56 -10.11 21.61
C SER A 95 3.00 -9.62 21.55
N ASP A 96 3.73 -10.07 20.55
CA ASP A 96 5.12 -9.66 20.28
C ASP A 96 5.21 -8.52 19.27
N ILE A 97 4.15 -8.32 18.46
CA ILE A 97 4.05 -7.30 17.41
C ILE A 97 2.58 -6.98 17.15
N ILE A 98 2.28 -5.73 16.79
CA ILE A 98 0.91 -5.27 16.54
C ILE A 98 0.83 -4.64 15.15
N ALA A 99 -0.09 -5.12 14.31
CA ALA A 99 -0.55 -4.46 13.09
C ALA A 99 -1.87 -3.75 13.38
N MET A 100 -1.87 -2.41 13.25
CA MET A 100 -3.01 -1.58 13.63
C MET A 100 -3.57 -0.82 12.43
N ARG A 101 -4.90 -0.87 12.24
CA ARG A 101 -5.63 -0.02 11.30
C ARG A 101 -6.68 0.81 12.04
N HIS A 102 -6.73 2.12 11.76
CA HIS A 102 -7.60 3.03 12.50
C HIS A 102 -8.22 4.09 11.57
N PRO A 103 -9.50 4.50 11.77
CA PRO A 103 -10.11 5.55 10.96
C PRO A 103 -9.56 6.96 11.22
N LYS A 104 -9.00 7.20 12.41
CA LYS A 104 -8.40 8.50 12.76
C LYS A 104 -6.93 8.53 12.37
N GLU A 105 -6.55 9.59 11.66
CA GLU A 105 -5.17 9.89 11.31
C GLU A 105 -4.30 10.05 12.55
N GLY A 106 -3.07 9.55 12.51
CA GLY A 106 -2.12 9.62 13.61
C GLY A 106 -2.36 8.63 14.76
N ALA A 107 -3.46 7.85 14.77
CA ALA A 107 -3.71 6.89 15.84
C ALA A 107 -2.59 5.83 15.99
N PRO A 108 -1.99 5.27 14.91
CA PRO A 108 -0.83 4.39 15.03
C PRO A 108 0.42 5.08 15.58
N TYR A 109 0.58 6.38 15.35
CA TYR A 109 1.67 7.15 15.98
C TYR A 109 1.46 7.24 17.50
N VAL A 110 0.25 7.59 17.96
CA VAL A 110 -0.09 7.58 19.38
C VAL A 110 0.13 6.18 19.98
N ALA A 111 -0.29 5.14 19.29
CA ALA A 111 -0.07 3.75 19.67
C ALA A 111 1.42 3.45 19.88
N SER A 112 2.29 3.91 18.97
CA SER A 112 3.74 3.67 19.03
C SER A 112 4.40 4.31 20.26
N ILE A 113 3.88 5.44 20.74
CA ILE A 113 4.40 6.11 21.96
C ILE A 113 4.14 5.27 23.21
N HIS A 114 3.02 4.55 23.26
CA HIS A 114 2.57 3.81 24.44
C HIS A 114 2.87 2.30 24.37
N SER A 115 3.34 1.80 23.24
CA SER A 115 3.59 0.38 23.03
C SER A 115 4.94 -0.08 23.53
N THR A 116 4.96 -1.24 24.18
CA THR A 116 6.18 -1.97 24.55
C THR A 116 6.68 -2.89 23.41
N VAL A 117 5.82 -3.18 22.43
CA VAL A 117 6.11 -4.04 21.26
C VAL A 117 6.05 -3.25 19.96
N PRO A 118 6.64 -3.74 18.87
CA PRO A 118 6.58 -3.07 17.57
C PRO A 118 5.15 -2.82 17.09
N ILE A 119 4.91 -1.61 16.54
CA ILE A 119 3.66 -1.20 15.89
C ILE A 119 3.87 -1.08 14.39
N ILE A 120 2.97 -1.68 13.61
CA ILE A 120 2.86 -1.50 12.16
C ILE A 120 1.57 -0.74 11.85
N ASN A 121 1.68 0.41 11.18
CA ASN A 121 0.55 1.11 10.60
C ASN A 121 0.01 0.34 9.40
N ALA A 122 -1.15 -0.30 9.55
CA ALA A 122 -1.89 -1.00 8.50
C ALA A 122 -2.94 -0.10 7.80
N GLY A 123 -2.83 1.22 7.97
CA GLY A 123 -3.67 2.27 7.42
C GLY A 123 -4.32 3.14 8.48
N ASP A 124 -4.19 4.47 8.37
CA ASP A 124 -4.79 5.44 9.27
C ASP A 124 -5.57 6.51 8.50
N GLY A 125 -6.87 6.34 8.44
CA GLY A 125 -7.78 7.28 7.78
C GLY A 125 -7.39 7.57 6.32
N GLY A 126 -7.26 8.85 5.99
CA GLY A 126 -6.79 9.32 4.66
C GLY A 126 -5.29 9.54 4.56
N HIS A 127 -4.53 9.33 5.63
CA HIS A 127 -3.16 9.78 5.78
C HIS A 127 -2.14 8.79 5.19
N ASN A 128 -1.83 7.67 5.87
CA ASN A 128 -0.75 6.77 5.47
C ASN A 128 -1.19 5.31 5.36
N HIS A 129 -0.51 4.58 4.47
CA HIS A 129 -0.60 3.12 4.40
C HIS A 129 0.76 2.53 4.00
N PRO A 130 1.79 2.59 4.88
CA PRO A 130 3.17 2.23 4.52
C PRO A 130 3.31 0.80 4.00
N THR A 131 2.49 -0.13 4.50
CA THR A 131 2.55 -1.52 4.05
C THR A 131 1.92 -1.74 2.67
N GLN A 132 1.03 -0.85 2.20
CA GLN A 132 0.60 -0.86 0.79
C GLN A 132 1.73 -0.35 -0.11
N THR A 133 2.42 0.71 0.29
CA THR A 133 3.59 1.19 -0.46
C THR A 133 4.68 0.13 -0.58
N LEU A 134 4.97 -0.61 0.50
CA LEU A 134 5.90 -1.74 0.44
C LEU A 134 5.40 -2.85 -0.50
N THR A 135 4.08 -3.12 -0.54
CA THR A 135 3.47 -4.06 -1.49
C THR A 135 3.70 -3.61 -2.93
N ASP A 136 3.48 -2.31 -3.19
CA ASP A 136 3.66 -1.71 -4.51
C ASP A 136 5.14 -1.79 -4.94
N LEU A 137 6.06 -1.48 -4.04
CA LEU A 137 7.50 -1.58 -4.30
C LEU A 137 7.95 -3.01 -4.57
N LEU A 138 7.49 -4.01 -3.80
CA LEU A 138 7.81 -5.41 -4.11
C LEU A 138 7.25 -5.81 -5.48
N THR A 139 6.03 -5.39 -5.83
CA THR A 139 5.44 -5.63 -7.15
C THR A 139 6.31 -5.05 -8.26
N ILE A 140 6.69 -3.78 -8.14
CA ILE A 140 7.59 -3.11 -9.10
C ILE A 140 8.91 -3.91 -9.23
N SER A 141 9.50 -4.30 -8.10
CA SER A 141 10.75 -5.05 -8.10
C SER A 141 10.64 -6.44 -8.72
N CYS A 142 9.49 -7.12 -8.57
CA CYS A 142 9.27 -8.45 -9.17
C CYS A 142 8.97 -8.36 -10.68
N GLU A 143 8.17 -7.38 -11.09
CA GLU A 143 7.69 -7.28 -12.49
C GLU A 143 8.64 -6.46 -13.39
N LYS A 144 9.41 -5.53 -12.81
CA LYS A 144 10.35 -4.66 -13.58
C LYS A 144 11.82 -4.91 -13.26
N GLU A 145 12.14 -5.69 -12.24
CA GLU A 145 13.50 -6.02 -11.77
C GLU A 145 14.39 -4.80 -11.46
N ARG A 146 13.81 -3.62 -11.40
CA ARG A 146 14.50 -2.35 -11.12
C ARG A 146 13.58 -1.35 -10.45
N PHE A 147 14.17 -0.36 -9.77
CA PHE A 147 13.49 0.82 -9.25
C PHE A 147 13.87 2.11 -9.97
N ASN A 148 14.95 2.10 -10.76
CA ASN A 148 15.43 3.27 -11.49
C ASN A 148 14.96 3.24 -12.95
N ASN A 149 14.97 4.41 -13.61
CA ASN A 149 14.63 4.56 -15.03
C ASN A 149 13.22 4.04 -15.34
N LEU A 150 12.21 4.52 -14.58
CA LEU A 150 10.82 4.12 -14.73
C LEU A 150 9.93 5.32 -15.03
N THR A 151 9.04 5.17 -15.99
CA THR A 151 7.92 6.08 -16.24
C THR A 151 6.66 5.48 -15.61
N ILE A 152 6.09 6.17 -14.62
CA ILE A 152 4.98 5.69 -13.80
C ILE A 152 3.74 6.54 -14.06
N GLY A 153 2.73 5.96 -14.70
CA GLY A 153 1.41 6.54 -14.85
C GLY A 153 0.57 6.30 -13.59
N LEU A 154 0.06 7.37 -13.01
CA LEU A 154 -0.88 7.33 -11.88
C LEU A 154 -2.22 7.82 -12.37
N CYS A 155 -3.25 6.96 -12.39
CA CYS A 155 -4.52 7.27 -13.03
C CYS A 155 -5.71 7.15 -12.07
N GLY A 156 -6.56 8.17 -12.05
CA GLY A 156 -7.81 8.21 -11.29
C GLY A 156 -7.86 9.29 -10.23
N ASP A 157 -8.10 8.91 -8.97
CA ASP A 157 -8.17 9.84 -7.84
C ASP A 157 -6.77 10.12 -7.27
N LEU A 158 -6.11 11.17 -7.77
CA LEU A 158 -4.80 11.59 -7.27
C LEU A 158 -4.91 12.56 -6.10
N LYS A 159 -6.11 13.13 -5.87
CA LYS A 159 -6.34 14.13 -4.82
C LYS A 159 -6.44 13.50 -3.44
N PHE A 160 -7.23 12.44 -3.31
CA PHE A 160 -7.51 11.76 -2.03
C PHE A 160 -6.78 10.41 -1.93
N GLY A 161 -6.07 10.01 -2.99
CA GLY A 161 -5.39 8.73 -3.10
C GLY A 161 -4.12 8.64 -2.24
N ARG A 162 -4.25 8.33 -0.94
CA ARG A 162 -3.09 8.15 -0.03
C ARG A 162 -2.04 7.17 -0.54
N THR A 163 -2.45 6.11 -1.25
CA THR A 163 -1.54 5.13 -1.86
C THR A 163 -0.71 5.77 -2.96
N VAL A 164 -1.32 6.66 -3.76
CA VAL A 164 -0.63 7.46 -4.78
C VAL A 164 0.42 8.37 -4.14
N HIS A 165 0.04 9.15 -3.12
CA HIS A 165 0.96 10.07 -2.44
C HIS A 165 2.15 9.33 -1.80
N SER A 166 1.89 8.19 -1.17
CA SER A 166 2.94 7.37 -0.55
C SER A 166 3.85 6.71 -1.59
N LEU A 167 3.30 6.25 -2.73
CA LEU A 167 4.08 5.69 -3.83
C LEU A 167 4.95 6.76 -4.49
N ILE A 168 4.41 7.96 -4.75
CA ILE A 168 5.19 9.12 -5.25
C ILE A 168 6.36 9.38 -4.29
N THR A 169 6.08 9.48 -2.98
CA THR A 169 7.11 9.74 -1.96
C THR A 169 8.19 8.67 -1.93
N ALA A 170 7.83 7.40 -2.07
CA ALA A 170 8.78 6.29 -2.08
C ALA A 170 9.63 6.28 -3.36
N MET A 171 8.98 6.37 -4.53
CA MET A 171 9.67 6.28 -5.82
C MET A 171 10.52 7.52 -6.12
N SER A 172 10.17 8.70 -5.61
CA SER A 172 10.98 9.92 -5.75
C SER A 172 12.37 9.83 -5.11
N ARG A 173 12.65 8.79 -4.35
CA ARG A 173 13.98 8.52 -3.75
C ARG A 173 14.90 7.68 -4.65
N TYR A 174 14.38 7.17 -5.77
CA TYR A 174 15.13 6.43 -6.78
C TYR A 174 15.50 7.33 -7.97
N LYS A 175 16.43 6.88 -8.82
CA LYS A 175 16.99 7.71 -9.91
C LYS A 175 16.16 7.62 -11.19
N ASN A 176 16.07 8.74 -11.90
CA ASN A 176 15.45 8.81 -13.23
C ASN A 176 14.00 8.28 -13.23
N ILE A 177 13.21 8.76 -12.28
CA ILE A 177 11.77 8.50 -12.22
C ILE A 177 11.05 9.64 -12.90
N LYS A 178 10.08 9.30 -13.75
CA LYS A 178 9.12 10.22 -14.35
C LYS A 178 7.71 9.81 -13.98
N PHE A 179 6.88 10.78 -13.56
CA PHE A 179 5.46 10.54 -13.33
C PHE A 179 4.60 11.11 -14.44
N VAL A 180 3.58 10.35 -14.85
CA VAL A 180 2.47 10.81 -15.68
C VAL A 180 1.22 10.81 -14.78
N LEU A 181 0.75 12.02 -14.44
CA LEU A 181 -0.36 12.24 -13.52
C LEU A 181 -1.66 12.37 -14.33
N ILE A 182 -2.45 11.30 -14.36
CA ILE A 182 -3.64 11.16 -15.21
C ILE A 182 -4.89 11.32 -14.36
N SER A 183 -5.53 12.46 -14.42
CA SER A 183 -6.71 12.75 -13.59
C SER A 183 -7.61 13.83 -14.19
N PRO A 184 -8.92 13.83 -13.89
CA PRO A 184 -9.76 14.99 -14.15
C PRO A 184 -9.32 16.17 -13.28
N GLU A 185 -9.74 17.38 -13.64
CA GLU A 185 -9.32 18.62 -12.97
C GLU A 185 -9.57 18.60 -11.46
N GLU A 186 -10.70 18.06 -11.05
CA GLU A 186 -11.16 18.03 -9.66
C GLU A 186 -10.39 17.02 -8.78
N LEU A 187 -9.72 16.05 -9.41
CA LEU A 187 -8.99 14.97 -8.73
C LEU A 187 -7.48 15.03 -8.97
N LYS A 188 -6.95 16.17 -9.40
CA LYS A 188 -5.52 16.41 -9.55
C LYS A 188 -4.73 16.22 -8.27
N LEU A 189 -3.47 15.85 -8.46
CA LEU A 189 -2.52 15.74 -7.35
C LEU A 189 -2.43 17.07 -6.60
N PRO A 190 -2.54 17.07 -5.25
CA PRO A 190 -2.46 18.30 -4.46
C PRO A 190 -1.13 19.03 -4.63
N GLU A 191 -1.18 20.36 -4.64
CA GLU A 191 -0.01 21.24 -4.80
C GLU A 191 1.09 20.99 -3.75
N TYR A 192 0.71 20.63 -2.52
CA TYR A 192 1.69 20.34 -1.48
C TYR A 192 2.53 19.10 -1.81
N VAL A 193 1.95 18.06 -2.46
CA VAL A 193 2.69 16.87 -2.90
C VAL A 193 3.63 17.22 -4.05
N LYS A 194 3.16 18.03 -5.01
CA LYS A 194 4.01 18.50 -6.13
C LYS A 194 5.23 19.25 -5.59
N LYS A 195 5.01 20.26 -4.76
CA LYS A 195 6.08 21.12 -4.21
C LYS A 195 7.04 20.36 -3.29
N GLU A 196 6.48 19.66 -2.29
CA GLU A 196 7.29 19.05 -1.23
C GLU A 196 7.98 17.74 -1.66
N VAL A 197 7.44 17.06 -2.68
CA VAL A 197 8.00 15.77 -3.11
C VAL A 197 8.59 15.85 -4.52
N LEU A 198 7.81 16.24 -5.52
CA LEU A 198 8.28 16.19 -6.91
C LEU A 198 9.30 17.30 -7.19
N GLU A 199 8.94 18.55 -6.98
CA GLU A 199 9.80 19.71 -7.30
C GLU A 199 11.05 19.76 -6.41
N LYS A 200 10.87 19.52 -5.10
CA LYS A 200 11.98 19.48 -4.15
C LYS A 200 13.04 18.44 -4.49
N ASN A 201 12.62 17.28 -4.99
CA ASN A 201 13.53 16.21 -5.42
C ASN A 201 13.89 16.29 -6.93
N LYS A 202 13.43 17.33 -7.65
CA LYS A 202 13.66 17.53 -9.09
C LYS A 202 13.19 16.35 -9.93
N ILE A 203 12.04 15.78 -9.57
CA ILE A 203 11.42 14.67 -10.28
C ILE A 203 10.62 15.21 -11.47
N GLU A 204 10.85 14.64 -12.65
CA GLU A 204 10.09 14.98 -13.85
C GLU A 204 8.66 14.47 -13.72
N TYR A 205 7.68 15.33 -14.05
CA TYR A 205 6.28 14.91 -14.14
C TYR A 205 5.52 15.71 -15.21
N VAL A 206 4.47 15.09 -15.73
CA VAL A 206 3.49 15.71 -16.60
C VAL A 206 2.08 15.45 -16.08
N GLU A 207 1.16 16.39 -16.35
CA GLU A 207 -0.26 16.24 -16.01
C GLU A 207 -1.08 16.11 -17.30
N THR A 208 -1.96 15.12 -17.36
CA THR A 208 -2.89 14.94 -18.48
C THR A 208 -4.25 14.45 -18.00
N LYS A 209 -5.27 14.60 -18.85
CA LYS A 209 -6.61 14.03 -18.65
C LYS A 209 -6.81 12.77 -19.50
N ASP A 210 -5.91 12.50 -20.45
CA ASP A 210 -6.03 11.39 -21.38
C ASP A 210 -5.08 10.24 -21.00
N ILE A 211 -5.68 9.08 -20.69
CA ILE A 211 -4.91 7.88 -20.32
C ILE A 211 -4.11 7.31 -21.51
N GLU A 212 -4.57 7.54 -22.75
CA GLU A 212 -3.94 6.99 -23.96
C GLU A 212 -2.76 7.83 -24.44
N GLU A 213 -2.70 9.12 -24.06
CA GLU A 213 -1.67 10.08 -24.55
C GLU A 213 -0.23 9.60 -24.29
N TYR A 214 0.02 8.98 -23.12
CA TYR A 214 1.37 8.52 -22.72
C TYR A 214 1.47 6.99 -22.60
N MET A 215 0.45 6.23 -23.04
CA MET A 215 0.38 4.79 -22.82
C MET A 215 1.62 4.03 -23.32
N SER A 216 2.17 4.44 -24.46
CA SER A 216 3.39 3.84 -25.05
C SER A 216 4.66 4.09 -24.24
N ASP A 217 4.67 5.10 -23.38
CA ASP A 217 5.85 5.49 -22.60
C ASP A 217 5.89 4.83 -21.22
N LEU A 218 4.73 4.38 -20.73
CA LEU A 218 4.60 3.85 -19.38
C LEU A 218 5.32 2.52 -19.19
N ASP A 219 6.07 2.40 -18.11
CA ASP A 219 6.56 1.13 -17.56
C ASP A 219 5.58 0.56 -16.54
N ILE A 220 4.88 1.45 -15.83
CA ILE A 220 3.89 1.11 -14.81
C ILE A 220 2.65 1.98 -15.02
N LEU A 221 1.47 1.36 -14.97
CA LEU A 221 0.18 2.06 -14.88
C LEU A 221 -0.47 1.69 -13.55
N TYR A 222 -0.54 2.64 -12.63
CA TYR A 222 -1.18 2.47 -11.33
C TYR A 222 -2.58 3.09 -11.37
N MET A 223 -3.58 2.23 -11.43
CA MET A 223 -4.98 2.64 -11.45
C MET A 223 -5.52 2.81 -10.03
N THR A 224 -6.37 3.81 -9.81
CA THR A 224 -7.08 4.01 -8.56
C THR A 224 -8.56 4.23 -8.80
N ARG A 225 -9.40 3.77 -7.88
CA ARG A 225 -10.83 4.06 -7.90
C ARG A 225 -11.10 5.48 -7.41
N VAL A 226 -12.17 6.08 -7.88
CA VAL A 226 -12.74 7.30 -7.30
C VAL A 226 -13.43 6.94 -5.98
N GLN A 227 -13.00 7.55 -4.86
CA GLN A 227 -13.42 7.16 -3.52
C GLN A 227 -14.72 7.89 -3.13
N LYS A 228 -15.90 7.24 -3.24
CA LYS A 228 -17.21 7.81 -2.89
C LYS A 228 -17.22 8.45 -1.50
N GLU A 229 -16.57 7.81 -0.55
CA GLU A 229 -16.48 8.23 0.85
C GLU A 229 -15.76 9.56 1.09
N ARG A 230 -15.15 10.16 0.06
CA ARG A 230 -14.41 11.43 0.11
C ARG A 230 -15.17 12.60 -0.51
N PHE A 231 -16.32 12.35 -1.13
CA PHE A 231 -17.11 13.39 -1.75
C PHE A 231 -18.20 13.92 -0.81
N PHE A 232 -18.31 15.23 -0.70
CA PHE A 232 -19.42 15.87 0.01
C PHE A 232 -20.71 15.90 -0.81
N ASN A 233 -20.59 15.90 -2.15
CA ASN A 233 -21.71 15.90 -3.10
C ASN A 233 -21.72 14.60 -3.89
N GLU A 234 -22.85 13.88 -3.86
CA GLU A 234 -23.03 12.63 -4.59
C GLU A 234 -23.03 12.84 -6.12
N GLU A 235 -23.49 14.01 -6.60
CA GLU A 235 -23.50 14.35 -8.04
C GLU A 235 -22.08 14.40 -8.60
N ASP A 236 -21.13 14.98 -7.88
CA ASP A 236 -19.72 15.02 -8.29
C ASP A 236 -19.10 13.62 -8.34
N TYR A 237 -19.42 12.77 -7.38
CA TYR A 237 -19.00 11.36 -7.41
C TYR A 237 -19.57 10.64 -8.63
N VAL A 238 -20.88 10.74 -8.89
CA VAL A 238 -21.53 10.09 -10.02
C VAL A 238 -20.94 10.52 -11.37
N ARG A 239 -20.57 11.81 -11.50
CA ARG A 239 -19.93 12.34 -12.70
C ARG A 239 -18.50 11.82 -12.90
N LEU A 240 -17.76 11.58 -11.83
CA LEU A 240 -16.33 11.25 -11.89
C LEU A 240 -16.01 9.77 -11.73
N LYS A 241 -16.91 8.95 -11.15
CA LYS A 241 -16.65 7.54 -10.83
C LYS A 241 -16.30 6.68 -12.04
N ASP A 242 -16.83 7.00 -13.21
CA ASP A 242 -16.64 6.26 -14.45
C ASP A 242 -15.74 7.00 -15.46
N TYR A 243 -15.02 8.03 -14.99
CA TYR A 243 -14.21 8.87 -15.86
C TYR A 243 -13.09 8.08 -16.55
N TYR A 244 -12.45 7.17 -15.81
CA TYR A 244 -11.45 6.26 -16.34
C TYR A 244 -11.93 4.81 -16.19
N ILE A 245 -12.10 4.14 -17.34
CA ILE A 245 -12.29 2.70 -17.38
C ILE A 245 -11.20 2.14 -18.29
N LEU A 246 -10.26 1.43 -17.70
CA LEU A 246 -9.22 0.72 -18.44
C LEU A 246 -9.82 -0.56 -19.03
N ASN A 247 -9.68 -0.73 -20.33
CA ASN A 247 -10.08 -1.94 -21.07
C ASN A 247 -8.96 -2.35 -22.04
N LYS A 248 -9.11 -3.50 -22.72
CA LYS A 248 -8.11 -4.00 -23.68
C LYS A 248 -7.83 -3.04 -24.83
N ASP A 249 -8.82 -2.27 -25.30
CA ASP A 249 -8.63 -1.35 -26.40
C ASP A 249 -7.64 -0.24 -26.07
N LYS A 250 -7.69 0.29 -24.86
CA LYS A 250 -6.77 1.32 -24.38
C LYS A 250 -5.32 0.81 -24.17
N LEU A 251 -5.13 -0.49 -24.14
CA LEU A 251 -3.82 -1.13 -23.97
C LEU A 251 -3.11 -1.46 -25.29
N LYS A 252 -3.72 -1.16 -26.45
CA LYS A 252 -3.16 -1.51 -27.77
C LYS A 252 -1.77 -0.91 -28.02
N ASN A 253 -1.55 0.31 -27.57
CA ASN A 253 -0.27 1.03 -27.74
C ASN A 253 0.65 0.90 -26.53
N ALA A 254 0.28 0.15 -25.50
CA ALA A 254 1.09 -0.03 -24.32
C ALA A 254 2.28 -0.96 -24.60
N LYS A 255 3.37 -0.76 -23.84
CA LYS A 255 4.52 -1.66 -23.87
C LYS A 255 4.11 -3.09 -23.54
N GLU A 256 4.78 -4.07 -24.13
CA GLU A 256 4.55 -5.49 -23.84
C GLU A 256 4.84 -5.85 -22.39
N ASP A 257 5.80 -5.15 -21.77
CA ASP A 257 6.20 -5.33 -20.36
C ASP A 257 5.55 -4.30 -19.42
N LEU A 258 4.49 -3.58 -19.84
CA LEU A 258 3.75 -2.70 -18.94
C LEU A 258 3.28 -3.46 -17.70
N CYS A 259 3.45 -2.88 -16.51
CA CYS A 259 2.91 -3.44 -15.27
C CYS A 259 1.66 -2.66 -14.84
N ILE A 260 0.47 -3.27 -14.93
CA ILE A 260 -0.79 -2.65 -14.52
C ILE A 260 -1.06 -3.01 -13.06
N MET A 261 -1.06 -2.00 -12.20
CA MET A 261 -1.22 -2.14 -10.74
C MET A 261 -2.52 -1.50 -10.26
N HIS A 262 -3.05 -2.00 -9.15
CA HIS A 262 -4.21 -1.45 -8.47
C HIS A 262 -4.21 -1.86 -6.98
N PRO A 263 -4.43 -0.95 -6.01
CA PRO A 263 -4.39 -1.30 -4.59
C PRO A 263 -5.60 -2.13 -4.12
N LEU A 264 -6.61 -2.29 -4.98
CA LEU A 264 -7.88 -2.96 -4.69
C LEU A 264 -8.64 -2.37 -3.46
N PRO A 265 -9.97 -2.48 -3.37
CA PRO A 265 -10.86 -3.11 -4.37
C PRO A 265 -11.03 -2.24 -5.61
N ARG A 266 -11.12 -2.86 -6.76
CA ARG A 266 -11.65 -2.19 -7.95
C ARG A 266 -13.17 -2.29 -7.94
N VAL A 267 -13.82 -1.35 -8.63
CA VAL A 267 -15.27 -1.38 -8.93
C VAL A 267 -15.46 -1.55 -10.43
N ASN A 268 -15.20 -0.51 -11.21
CA ASN A 268 -15.37 -0.51 -12.68
C ASN A 268 -14.22 0.18 -13.41
N GLU A 269 -13.26 0.77 -12.68
CA GLU A 269 -12.12 1.50 -13.25
C GLU A 269 -11.14 0.60 -14.03
N ILE A 270 -11.21 -0.71 -13.83
CA ILE A 270 -10.55 -1.70 -14.68
C ILE A 270 -11.63 -2.73 -15.10
N SER A 271 -11.86 -2.85 -16.39
CA SER A 271 -12.77 -3.83 -16.96
C SER A 271 -12.25 -5.26 -16.76
N THR A 272 -13.16 -6.22 -16.60
CA THR A 272 -12.81 -7.63 -16.36
C THR A 272 -12.12 -8.30 -17.56
N ASP A 273 -12.24 -7.73 -18.76
CA ASP A 273 -11.51 -8.22 -19.93
C ASP A 273 -9.98 -8.04 -19.82
N VAL A 274 -9.52 -7.14 -18.94
CA VAL A 274 -8.08 -6.92 -18.65
C VAL A 274 -7.51 -8.00 -17.74
N ASP A 275 -8.32 -8.75 -17.00
CA ASP A 275 -7.84 -9.71 -15.98
C ASP A 275 -6.93 -10.80 -16.54
N ASP A 276 -7.16 -11.22 -17.78
CA ASP A 276 -6.36 -12.25 -18.47
C ASP A 276 -5.20 -11.64 -19.29
N ASP A 277 -5.02 -10.32 -19.26
CA ASP A 277 -3.88 -9.69 -19.91
C ASP A 277 -2.60 -9.98 -19.09
N PRO A 278 -1.51 -10.44 -19.71
CA PRO A 278 -0.27 -10.76 -18.99
C PRO A 278 0.33 -9.56 -18.23
N ARG A 279 -0.03 -8.34 -18.62
CA ARG A 279 0.39 -7.08 -17.99
C ARG A 279 -0.42 -6.74 -16.74
N ALA A 280 -1.55 -7.44 -16.48
CA ALA A 280 -2.39 -7.24 -15.30
C ALA A 280 -1.73 -7.82 -14.05
N CYS A 281 -1.13 -6.96 -13.22
CA CYS A 281 -0.37 -7.38 -12.05
C CYS A 281 -1.13 -7.25 -10.71
N TYR A 282 -2.32 -6.67 -10.68
CA TYR A 282 -3.00 -6.29 -9.43
C TYR A 282 -3.41 -7.48 -8.53
N PHE A 283 -3.64 -8.67 -9.07
CA PHE A 283 -3.84 -9.87 -8.24
C PHE A 283 -2.52 -10.45 -7.73
N LYS A 284 -1.47 -10.45 -8.56
CA LYS A 284 -0.10 -10.78 -8.13
C LYS A 284 0.36 -9.78 -7.04
N GLN A 285 0.07 -8.49 -7.21
CA GLN A 285 0.34 -7.43 -6.24
C GLN A 285 -0.30 -7.77 -4.88
N ALA A 286 -1.56 -8.23 -4.84
CA ALA A 286 -2.20 -8.65 -3.60
C ALA A 286 -1.45 -9.80 -2.92
N ASN A 287 -0.94 -10.78 -3.69
CA ASN A 287 -0.12 -11.87 -3.17
C ASN A 287 1.27 -11.39 -2.71
N TYR A 288 1.93 -10.52 -3.46
CA TYR A 288 3.19 -9.89 -3.05
C TYR A 288 3.05 -9.13 -1.73
N GLY A 289 1.85 -8.59 -1.46
CA GLY A 289 1.52 -7.99 -0.18
C GLY A 289 1.71 -8.93 1.01
N ARG A 290 1.43 -10.22 0.88
CA ARG A 290 1.70 -11.22 1.92
C ARG A 290 3.21 -11.39 2.16
N TYR A 291 3.98 -11.56 1.10
CA TYR A 291 5.43 -11.79 1.20
C TYR A 291 6.20 -10.60 1.78
N ILE A 292 5.86 -9.38 1.39
CA ILE A 292 6.51 -8.21 1.96
C ILE A 292 6.13 -8.00 3.44
N ARG A 293 4.91 -8.41 3.85
CA ARG A 293 4.50 -8.40 5.26
C ARG A 293 5.24 -9.47 6.06
N MET A 294 5.55 -10.64 5.46
CA MET A 294 6.44 -11.64 6.08
C MET A 294 7.82 -11.03 6.33
N ALA A 295 8.46 -10.45 5.32
CA ALA A 295 9.76 -9.80 5.47
C ALA A 295 9.74 -8.66 6.52
N LEU A 296 8.67 -7.86 6.54
CA LEU A 296 8.49 -6.79 7.52
C LEU A 296 8.37 -7.35 8.95
N ILE A 297 7.58 -8.39 9.15
CA ILE A 297 7.42 -9.06 10.47
C ILE A 297 8.77 -9.59 10.95
N LEU A 298 9.51 -10.32 10.10
CA LEU A 298 10.84 -10.84 10.43
C LEU A 298 11.78 -9.72 10.87
N LYS A 299 11.86 -8.65 10.10
CA LYS A 299 12.69 -7.47 10.40
C LYS A 299 12.32 -6.83 11.74
N MET A 300 11.03 -6.65 12.00
CA MET A 300 10.57 -5.98 13.21
C MET A 300 10.73 -6.84 14.47
N LEU A 301 10.67 -8.15 14.33
CA LEU A 301 10.94 -9.11 15.41
C LEU A 301 12.43 -9.42 15.57
N GLY A 302 13.29 -9.04 14.60
CA GLY A 302 14.72 -9.33 14.63
C GLY A 302 15.04 -10.82 14.45
N VAL A 303 14.27 -11.53 13.60
CA VAL A 303 14.38 -12.97 13.33
C VAL A 303 14.57 -13.27 11.83
N GLU A 304 15.20 -12.38 11.10
CA GLU A 304 15.48 -12.47 9.65
C GLU A 304 16.31 -13.74 9.29
#